data_2722654039be083d58c8c496e0fab8cc
#
_entry.id   2722654039be083d58c8c496e0fab8cc
#
_cell.length_a   1.000
_cell.length_b   1.000
_cell.length_c   1.000
_cell.angle_alpha   90.00
_cell.angle_beta   90.00
_cell.angle_gamma   90.00
#
_symmetry.space_group_name_H-M   'P 1'
#
loop_
_entity.id
_entity.type
_entity.pdbx_description
1 polymer ?
#
loop_
_entity_poly.entity_id
_entity_poly.type
_entity_poly.pdbx_seq_one_letter_code
_entity_poly.pdbx_strand_id
1 'polypeptide(L)'
;MKRLPVAAFLALSCLVLAACSTGPARRVSEPAASIQQLTVQADGNWSVALRIDNFSSVPMRFDAVELAITVNGVAAGTLRGNAGITIGPESGDVATFALSP
;
A
#
# COMPACT_ATOMS: atom_id res chain seq x y z
N MET A 1 -45.47 32.05 10.76
CA MET A 1 -45.10 32.40 9.41
C MET A 1 -43.60 32.41 9.15
N LYS A 2 -42.83 33.00 10.00
CA LYS A 2 -41.40 33.13 9.77
C LYS A 2 -40.58 31.94 10.21
N ARG A 3 -41.23 30.87 10.67
CA ARG A 3 -40.57 29.66 11.07
C ARG A 3 -40.28 28.71 9.93
N LEU A 4 -41.00 28.84 8.80
CA LEU A 4 -40.82 27.99 7.64
C LEU A 4 -39.41 28.05 7.05
N PRO A 5 -38.76 29.24 6.92
CA PRO A 5 -37.40 29.28 6.40
C PRO A 5 -36.38 28.55 7.25
N VAL A 6 -36.57 28.53 8.56
CA VAL A 6 -35.67 27.80 9.47
C VAL A 6 -35.81 26.31 9.30
N ALA A 7 -37.02 25.80 9.18
CA ALA A 7 -37.25 24.36 8.94
C ALA A 7 -36.70 23.93 7.59
N ALA A 8 -36.87 24.72 6.55
CA ALA A 8 -36.34 24.44 5.22
C ALA A 8 -34.79 24.45 5.25
N PHE A 9 -34.21 25.36 5.98
CA PHE A 9 -32.78 25.44 6.13
C PHE A 9 -32.20 24.20 6.84
N LEU A 10 -32.83 23.72 7.90
CA LEU A 10 -32.43 22.51 8.60
C LEU A 10 -32.55 21.26 7.71
N ALA A 11 -33.62 21.16 6.93
CA ALA A 11 -33.77 20.05 6.00
C ALA A 11 -32.69 20.03 4.94
N LEU A 12 -32.31 21.17 4.40
CA LEU A 12 -31.23 21.29 3.43
C LEU A 12 -29.88 20.88 4.05
N SER A 13 -29.64 21.30 5.27
CA SER A 13 -28.41 20.94 5.99
C SER A 13 -28.31 19.41 6.19
N CYS A 14 -29.37 18.74 6.53
CA CYS A 14 -29.39 17.30 6.67
C CYS A 14 -29.11 16.56 5.35
N LEU A 15 -29.63 17.08 4.24
CA LEU A 15 -29.36 16.51 2.93
C LEU A 15 -27.88 16.61 2.54
N VAL A 16 -27.26 17.72 2.83
CA VAL A 16 -25.82 17.92 2.58
C VAL A 16 -24.99 16.92 3.40
N LEU A 17 -25.31 16.73 4.66
CA LEU A 17 -24.62 15.76 5.50
C LEU A 17 -24.80 14.33 5.00
N ALA A 18 -26.00 13.95 4.57
CA ALA A 18 -26.25 12.64 3.99
C ALA A 18 -25.43 12.41 2.72
N ALA A 19 -25.32 13.42 1.85
CA ALA A 19 -24.50 13.31 0.64
C ALA A 19 -23.02 13.11 0.95
N CYS A 20 -22.50 13.69 1.99
CA CYS A 20 -21.10 13.52 2.40
C CYS A 20 -20.83 12.13 2.98
N SER A 21 -21.85 11.47 3.55
CA SER A 21 -21.70 10.16 4.18
C SER A 21 -22.04 8.99 3.28
N THR A 22 -22.57 9.23 2.07
CA THR A 22 -23.09 8.18 1.17
C THR A 22 -22.02 7.73 0.24
N GLY A 23 -21.13 7.38 0.09
CA GLY A 23 -20.14 6.86 -0.86
C GLY A 23 -19.18 5.89 -0.18
N PRO A 24 -18.83 4.80 -0.81
CA PRO A 24 -17.79 3.95 -0.27
C PRO A 24 -16.49 4.75 -0.20
N ALA A 25 -15.85 4.73 0.93
CA ALA A 25 -14.55 5.36 1.10
C ALA A 25 -13.50 4.53 0.35
N ARG A 26 -13.23 4.89 -0.88
CA ARG A 26 -12.10 4.32 -1.63
C ARG A 26 -10.85 5.13 -1.32
N ARG A 27 -10.00 4.54 -0.54
CA ARG A 27 -8.72 5.15 -0.21
C ARG A 27 -7.62 4.38 -0.92
N VAL A 28 -6.86 5.07 -1.74
CA VAL A 28 -5.63 4.54 -2.34
C VAL A 28 -4.46 5.18 -1.62
N SER A 29 -3.67 4.37 -0.94
CA SER A 29 -2.50 4.82 -0.19
C SER A 29 -1.25 4.22 -0.81
N GLU A 30 -0.14 4.92 -0.66
CA GLU A 30 1.15 4.44 -1.12
C GLU A 30 1.53 3.15 -0.35
N PRO A 31 1.92 2.07 -1.05
CA PRO A 31 2.35 0.86 -0.38
C PRO A 31 3.70 1.05 0.27
N ALA A 32 3.97 0.27 1.31
CA ALA A 32 5.27 0.21 1.95
C ALA A 32 5.92 -1.14 1.71
N ALA A 33 7.23 -1.14 1.56
CA ALA A 33 8.03 -2.34 1.41
C ALA A 33 9.15 -2.34 2.42
N SER A 34 9.41 -3.51 3.02
CA SER A 34 10.50 -3.68 3.97
C SER A 34 11.12 -5.06 3.81
N ILE A 35 12.43 -5.14 4.09
CA ILE A 35 13.12 -6.42 4.08
C ILE A 35 12.79 -7.13 5.38
N GLN A 36 12.11 -8.27 5.27
CA GLN A 36 11.78 -9.09 6.41
C GLN A 36 12.92 -10.03 6.78
N GLN A 37 13.60 -10.58 5.79
CA GLN A 37 14.72 -11.48 5.99
C GLN A 37 15.68 -11.40 4.81
N LEU A 38 16.96 -11.42 5.10
CA LEU A 38 18.03 -11.48 4.10
C LEU A 38 18.93 -12.65 4.46
N THR A 39 19.12 -13.57 3.52
CA THR A 39 19.97 -14.73 3.69
C THR A 39 21.07 -14.68 2.65
N VAL A 40 22.31 -14.74 3.09
CA VAL A 40 23.48 -14.87 2.20
C VAL A 40 23.73 -16.35 1.98
N GLN A 41 23.68 -16.78 0.73
CA GLN A 41 23.86 -18.17 0.35
C GLN A 41 25.34 -18.52 0.19
N ALA A 42 25.66 -19.81 0.17
CA ALA A 42 27.03 -20.28 0.08
C ALA A 42 27.73 -19.89 -1.23
N ASP A 43 26.95 -19.66 -2.30
CA ASP A 43 27.46 -19.21 -3.60
C ASP A 43 27.65 -17.69 -3.68
N GLY A 44 27.39 -16.96 -2.61
CA GLY A 44 27.50 -15.51 -2.56
C GLY A 44 26.24 -14.76 -2.98
N ASN A 45 25.25 -15.43 -3.49
CA ASN A 45 23.97 -14.81 -3.83
C ASN A 45 23.13 -14.57 -2.57
N TRP A 46 22.25 -13.58 -2.64
CA TRP A 46 21.36 -13.24 -1.54
C TRP A 46 19.93 -13.68 -1.85
N SER A 47 19.26 -14.19 -0.84
CA SER A 47 17.82 -14.40 -0.86
C SER A 47 17.16 -13.33 -0.01
N VAL A 48 16.27 -12.54 -0.59
CA VAL A 48 15.64 -11.41 0.07
C VAL A 48 14.16 -11.68 0.18
N ALA A 49 13.66 -11.80 1.39
CA ALA A 49 12.21 -11.86 1.66
C ALA A 49 11.72 -10.42 1.89
N LEU A 50 10.94 -9.92 0.96
CA LEU A 50 10.40 -8.57 0.97
C LEU A 50 8.95 -8.60 1.42
N ARG A 51 8.65 -7.87 2.49
CA ARG A 51 7.27 -7.67 2.91
C ARG A 51 6.72 -6.44 2.22
N ILE A 52 5.57 -6.61 1.58
CA ILE A 52 4.84 -5.53 0.91
C ILE A 52 3.51 -5.34 1.63
N ASP A 53 3.27 -4.13 2.11
CA ASP A 53 2.04 -3.78 2.81
C ASP A 53 1.17 -2.89 1.92
N ASN A 54 -0.08 -3.28 1.76
CA ASN A 54 -1.09 -2.50 1.08
C ASN A 54 -1.94 -1.78 2.12
N PHE A 55 -1.76 -0.47 2.24
CA PHE A 55 -2.53 0.37 3.16
C PHE A 55 -3.80 0.93 2.53
N SER A 56 -4.09 0.56 1.30
CA SER A 56 -5.29 1.02 0.61
C SER A 56 -6.51 0.23 1.05
N SER A 57 -7.68 0.81 0.86
CA SER A 57 -8.96 0.12 1.09
C SER A 57 -9.40 -0.74 -0.09
N VAL A 58 -8.57 -0.86 -1.11
CA VAL A 58 -8.82 -1.66 -2.32
C VAL A 58 -7.67 -2.63 -2.53
N PRO A 59 -7.90 -3.78 -3.18
CA PRO A 59 -6.81 -4.69 -3.55
C PRO A 59 -5.82 -4.02 -4.48
N MET A 60 -4.55 -4.36 -4.35
CA MET A 60 -3.48 -3.86 -5.22
C MET A 60 -2.68 -5.03 -5.78
N ARG A 61 -2.40 -4.96 -7.08
CA ARG A 61 -1.52 -5.93 -7.73
C ARG A 61 -0.10 -5.37 -7.82
N PHE A 62 0.85 -6.21 -7.44
CA PHE A 62 2.27 -5.89 -7.52
C PHE A 62 2.93 -6.84 -8.52
N ASP A 63 3.42 -6.31 -9.63
CA ASP A 63 4.09 -7.08 -10.67
C ASP A 63 5.61 -6.83 -10.61
N ALA A 64 6.09 -5.80 -11.26
CA ALA A 64 7.50 -5.48 -11.26
C ALA A 64 7.92 -4.80 -9.97
N VAL A 65 9.01 -5.27 -9.38
CA VAL A 65 9.60 -4.70 -8.17
C VAL A 65 11.04 -4.32 -8.48
N GLU A 66 11.42 -3.10 -8.11
CA GLU A 66 12.80 -2.63 -8.17
C GLU A 66 13.15 -2.01 -6.81
N LEU A 67 14.23 -2.49 -6.22
CA LEU A 67 14.65 -2.07 -4.90
C LEU A 67 16.14 -1.85 -4.87
N ALA A 68 16.56 -0.62 -4.58
CA ALA A 68 17.96 -0.31 -4.33
C ALA A 68 18.31 -0.62 -2.88
N ILE A 69 19.29 -1.48 -2.65
CA ILE A 69 19.70 -1.93 -1.32
C ILE A 69 21.01 -1.26 -0.94
N THR A 70 21.03 -0.68 0.25
CA THR A 70 22.22 -0.12 0.85
C THR A 70 22.51 -0.82 2.17
N VAL A 71 23.79 -1.01 2.46
CA VAL A 71 24.27 -1.55 3.73
C VAL A 71 25.24 -0.54 4.33
N ASN A 72 24.93 -0.04 5.52
CA ASN A 72 25.74 1.00 6.20
C ASN A 72 25.99 2.23 5.30
N GLY A 73 24.98 2.62 4.51
CA GLY A 73 25.09 3.75 3.60
C GLY A 73 25.81 3.47 2.29
N VAL A 74 26.29 2.26 2.07
CA VAL A 74 27.00 1.86 0.86
C VAL A 74 26.06 1.02 -0.02
N ALA A 75 25.99 1.35 -1.31
CA ALA A 75 25.15 0.61 -2.25
C ALA A 75 25.63 -0.84 -2.35
N ALA A 76 24.73 -1.77 -2.06
CA ALA A 76 25.01 -3.21 -2.13
C ALA A 76 24.50 -3.82 -3.44
N GLY A 77 23.50 -3.22 -4.07
CA GLY A 77 22.94 -3.70 -5.33
C GLY A 77 21.53 -3.23 -5.53
N THR A 78 20.99 -3.54 -6.72
CA THR A 78 19.58 -3.29 -7.05
C THR A 78 18.88 -4.63 -7.29
N LEU A 79 17.83 -4.88 -6.52
CA LEU A 79 16.98 -6.05 -6.70
C LEU A 79 15.92 -5.71 -7.71
N ARG A 80 15.76 -6.56 -8.71
CA ARG A 80 14.69 -6.46 -9.71
C ARG A 80 14.03 -7.82 -9.84
N GLY A 81 12.71 -7.81 -9.85
CA GLY A 81 11.97 -9.05 -9.95
C GLY A 81 10.49 -8.80 -10.21
N ASN A 82 9.77 -9.89 -10.37
CA ASN A 82 8.33 -9.87 -10.56
C ASN A 82 7.69 -10.59 -9.39
N ALA A 83 6.95 -9.86 -8.56
CA ALA A 83 6.22 -10.43 -7.44
C ALA A 83 5.00 -11.22 -7.92
N GLY A 84 4.26 -10.70 -8.90
CA GLY A 84 3.09 -11.36 -9.47
C GLY A 84 2.00 -11.65 -8.45
N ILE A 85 1.82 -10.79 -7.44
CA ILE A 85 0.88 -11.01 -6.35
C ILE A 85 -0.15 -9.89 -6.25
N THR A 86 -1.35 -10.26 -5.82
CA THR A 86 -2.38 -9.30 -5.45
C THR A 86 -2.55 -9.33 -3.94
N ILE A 87 -2.42 -8.17 -3.31
CA ILE A 87 -2.56 -8.02 -1.87
C ILE A 87 -3.90 -7.36 -1.58
N GLY A 88 -4.70 -7.99 -0.72
CA GLY A 88 -6.00 -7.48 -0.32
C GLY A 88 -5.91 -6.15 0.41
N PRO A 89 -7.06 -5.49 0.61
CA PRO A 89 -7.08 -4.19 1.30
C PRO A 89 -6.55 -4.32 2.73
N GLU A 90 -5.74 -3.36 3.13
CA GLU A 90 -5.18 -3.25 4.48
C GLU A 90 -4.49 -4.53 4.96
N SER A 91 -3.77 -5.17 4.03
CA SER A 91 -3.07 -6.44 4.26
C SER A 91 -1.64 -6.37 3.78
N GLY A 92 -0.84 -7.35 4.16
CA GLY A 92 0.53 -7.50 3.70
C GLY A 92 0.82 -8.92 3.24
N ASP A 93 1.83 -9.07 2.41
CA ASP A 93 2.32 -10.36 1.95
C ASP A 93 3.83 -10.30 1.75
N VAL A 94 4.44 -11.45 1.61
CA VAL A 94 5.89 -11.58 1.46
C VAL A 94 6.22 -12.22 0.11
N ALA A 95 7.13 -11.58 -0.62
CA ALA A 95 7.68 -12.11 -1.86
C ALA A 95 9.19 -12.30 -1.69
N THR A 96 9.71 -13.40 -2.20
CA THR A 96 11.14 -13.72 -2.09
C THR A 96 11.83 -13.55 -3.43
N PHE A 97 12.97 -12.87 -3.40
CA PHE A 97 13.75 -12.56 -4.58
C PHE A 97 15.20 -12.99 -4.40
N ALA A 98 15.86 -13.30 -5.50
CA ALA A 98 17.31 -13.55 -5.52
C ALA A 98 18.03 -12.28 -5.97
N LEU A 99 19.15 -11.97 -5.33
CA LEU A 99 20.01 -10.86 -5.67
C LEU A 99 21.44 -11.34 -5.77
N SER A 100 22.10 -10.99 -6.86
CA SER A 100 23.55 -11.19 -7.03
C SER A 100 24.24 -9.84 -6.77
N PRO A 101 24.83 -9.64 -5.60
CA PRO A 101 25.47 -8.36 -5.27
C PRO A 101 26.78 -8.14 -6.03
#